data_c250030812859ad02fc1c637e52f4a26
#
_entry.id   c250030812859ad02fc1c637e52f4a26
#
_cell.length_a   1.000
_cell.length_b   1.000
_cell.length_c   1.000
_cell.angle_alpha   90.00
_cell.angle_beta   90.00
_cell.angle_gamma   90.00
#
_symmetry.space_group_name_H-M   'P 1'
#
loop_
_entity.id
_entity.type
_entity.pdbx_description
1 polymer ?
#
loop_
_entity_poly.entity_id
_entity_poly.type
_entity_poly.pdbx_seq_one_letter_code
_entity_poly.pdbx_strand_id
1 'polypeptide(L)'
;MTKTFPLEELRLLLEKARTTDADLKQFGAKNHKYQWNPQASLTDIEEFEQESGVTLPEGYRDFLLQAGDGGAGPFYGLFSLEQVRGWLGWPLEPEKPPVLRPGMSEAKSCGEKNWKRGCIPIESEGDTFFTCLMVTGTDRGRVVYIDYEGSWVFFPREPDFLSWYTRWLRDTANGYKRIGWFATDLEGDEAELRRRYQCAETEEERWLALASMQKIPELSPESAELIRTAMADRLMMPDARGILDLLHQIGIDEWFLERRWDAGLYPQVVREVSYLAFRMELPSAPIIERWWSRVYQQLFQLPQEVWLSALDILAWSGKVRLPEVSGLLELAEGYVRDELPRYFRVFPDAEEQIDLWLKLLQEPVTSETMNSTLIVLPILRDERLLHALQALVEEYPSKAAVAVLTEMEHEFLNPKWPGIPRPYWLQLDFWQKADLGIDRDPPPDGIALHPFIALGVEEIFHHVPSTAHDWSRDLERIKTLKLVPTEKNIREWNVSILKSDLRKSKENGSRKVIMESPCKEFPPDPYYFDLHDWSAIRRMPNLTALIIEQICVDDFSFLASCKNVQKLSLRNTNFTDCRLLLGLPKLKSVDLRVCHLTHTEVLEDLQGVSVDL
;
A
#
# COMPACT_ATOMS: atom_id res chain seq x y z
N MET A 1 27.62 -17.76 -33.26
CA MET A 1 27.49 -18.86 -32.27
C MET A 1 26.32 -18.51 -31.38
N THR A 2 25.23 -19.23 -31.51
CA THR A 2 24.08 -19.09 -30.59
C THR A 2 24.56 -19.45 -29.19
N LYS A 3 24.53 -18.51 -28.26
CA LYS A 3 24.81 -18.77 -26.83
C LYS A 3 23.77 -19.75 -26.33
N THR A 4 24.19 -20.91 -25.86
CA THR A 4 23.30 -21.88 -25.21
C THR A 4 22.68 -21.22 -23.96
N PHE A 5 21.38 -21.35 -23.75
CA PHE A 5 20.71 -20.84 -22.58
C PHE A 5 21.28 -21.46 -21.31
N PRO A 6 21.68 -20.68 -20.28
CA PRO A 6 22.46 -21.16 -19.13
C PRO A 6 21.56 -21.77 -18.02
N LEU A 7 20.66 -22.70 -18.37
CA LEU A 7 19.64 -23.24 -17.46
C LEU A 7 20.25 -23.81 -16.17
N GLU A 8 21.33 -24.58 -16.27
CA GLU A 8 21.96 -25.22 -15.09
C GLU A 8 22.61 -24.19 -14.15
N GLU A 9 23.21 -23.13 -14.70
CA GLU A 9 23.74 -22.01 -13.89
C GLU A 9 22.60 -21.32 -13.14
N LEU A 10 21.50 -21.02 -13.82
CA LEU A 10 20.33 -20.38 -13.21
C LEU A 10 19.71 -21.25 -12.11
N ARG A 11 19.61 -22.57 -12.32
CA ARG A 11 19.12 -23.51 -11.29
C ARG A 11 19.99 -23.54 -10.06
N LEU A 12 21.30 -23.60 -10.24
CA LEU A 12 22.26 -23.59 -9.12
C LEU A 12 22.17 -22.28 -8.32
N LEU A 13 22.09 -21.16 -9.01
CA LEU A 13 21.94 -19.84 -8.37
C LEU A 13 20.62 -19.72 -7.64
N LEU A 14 19.51 -20.19 -8.23
CA LEU A 14 18.18 -20.17 -7.61
C LEU A 14 18.14 -21.02 -6.33
N GLU A 15 18.72 -22.21 -6.38
CA GLU A 15 18.81 -23.10 -5.21
C GLU A 15 19.66 -22.47 -4.10
N LYS A 16 20.78 -21.85 -4.46
CA LYS A 16 21.61 -21.10 -3.52
C LYS A 16 20.87 -19.91 -2.93
N ALA A 17 20.15 -19.14 -3.75
CA ALA A 17 19.32 -18.02 -3.31
C ALA A 17 18.25 -18.46 -2.31
N ARG A 18 17.55 -19.56 -2.61
CA ARG A 18 16.56 -20.17 -1.71
C ARG A 18 17.17 -20.59 -0.38
N THR A 19 18.39 -21.14 -0.40
CA THR A 19 19.09 -21.54 0.82
C THR A 19 19.57 -20.33 1.63
N THR A 20 20.03 -19.28 0.95
CA THR A 20 20.52 -18.06 1.58
C THR A 20 19.38 -17.26 2.24
N ASP A 21 18.20 -17.22 1.62
CA ASP A 21 16.99 -16.58 2.19
C ASP A 21 15.94 -17.63 2.60
N ALA A 22 16.37 -18.64 3.38
CA ALA A 22 15.52 -19.77 3.79
C ALA A 22 14.28 -19.32 4.59
N ASP A 23 14.36 -18.20 5.30
CA ASP A 23 13.27 -17.61 6.08
C ASP A 23 12.34 -16.71 5.22
N LEU A 24 12.61 -16.55 3.94
CA LEU A 24 11.87 -15.70 3.00
C LEU A 24 11.72 -14.25 3.51
N LYS A 25 12.83 -13.69 4.00
CA LYS A 25 12.87 -12.31 4.56
C LYS A 25 12.97 -11.23 3.49
N GLN A 26 13.48 -11.57 2.30
CA GLN A 26 13.52 -10.63 1.19
C GLN A 26 12.09 -10.23 0.79
N PHE A 27 11.93 -8.95 0.41
CA PHE A 27 10.62 -8.43 0.05
C PHE A 27 10.04 -9.22 -1.14
N GLY A 28 8.81 -9.69 -0.99
CA GLY A 28 8.11 -10.49 -2.01
C GLY A 28 8.51 -11.96 -2.10
N ALA A 29 9.62 -12.40 -1.49
CA ALA A 29 10.09 -13.80 -1.55
C ALA A 29 9.04 -14.83 -1.09
N LYS A 30 8.12 -14.44 -0.20
CA LYS A 30 7.01 -15.29 0.24
C LYS A 30 6.05 -15.67 -0.89
N ASN A 31 5.96 -14.85 -1.94
CA ASN A 31 5.06 -15.09 -3.07
C ASN A 31 5.61 -16.18 -3.99
N HIS A 32 6.86 -16.07 -4.37
CA HIS A 32 7.48 -17.00 -5.33
C HIS A 32 8.28 -18.12 -4.67
N LYS A 33 8.72 -17.97 -3.41
CA LYS A 33 9.48 -18.98 -2.62
C LYS A 33 10.69 -19.53 -3.36
N TYR A 34 11.30 -18.72 -4.21
CA TYR A 34 12.39 -19.11 -5.11
C TYR A 34 12.02 -20.34 -5.98
N GLN A 35 10.82 -20.33 -6.53
CA GLN A 35 10.33 -21.38 -7.43
C GLN A 35 9.88 -20.75 -8.73
N TRP A 36 10.27 -21.35 -9.85
CA TRP A 36 9.72 -21.03 -11.15
C TRP A 36 8.34 -21.69 -11.29
N ASN A 37 7.47 -21.04 -12.04
CA ASN A 37 6.24 -21.66 -12.49
C ASN A 37 6.57 -22.80 -13.50
N PRO A 38 5.63 -23.69 -13.83
CA PRO A 38 5.79 -24.60 -14.96
C PRO A 38 6.19 -23.85 -16.23
N GLN A 39 6.97 -24.48 -17.11
CA GLN A 39 7.40 -23.89 -18.36
C GLN A 39 6.20 -23.58 -19.26
N ALA A 40 6.26 -22.47 -20.00
CA ALA A 40 5.33 -22.17 -21.06
C ALA A 40 5.51 -23.16 -22.24
N SER A 41 4.43 -23.52 -22.91
CA SER A 41 4.53 -24.26 -24.17
C SER A 41 4.92 -23.32 -25.31
N LEU A 42 5.50 -23.88 -26.37
CA LEU A 42 5.80 -23.12 -27.58
C LEU A 42 4.53 -22.47 -28.14
N THR A 43 3.40 -23.19 -28.07
CA THR A 43 2.10 -22.71 -28.55
C THR A 43 1.62 -21.49 -27.76
N ASP A 44 1.73 -21.52 -26.42
CA ASP A 44 1.32 -20.38 -25.58
C ASP A 44 2.12 -19.10 -25.91
N ILE A 45 3.42 -19.28 -26.22
CA ILE A 45 4.30 -18.16 -26.60
C ILE A 45 3.93 -17.64 -28.01
N GLU A 46 3.72 -18.54 -28.97
CA GLU A 46 3.34 -18.16 -30.34
C GLU A 46 1.98 -17.46 -30.38
N GLU A 47 1.01 -17.93 -29.58
CA GLU A 47 -0.29 -17.28 -29.41
C GLU A 47 -0.11 -15.88 -28.81
N PHE A 48 0.69 -15.73 -27.75
CA PHE A 48 0.98 -14.42 -27.15
C PHE A 48 1.63 -13.47 -28.16
N GLU A 49 2.63 -13.94 -28.92
CA GLU A 49 3.33 -13.14 -29.94
C GLU A 49 2.38 -12.70 -31.05
N GLN A 50 1.45 -13.59 -31.47
CA GLN A 50 0.44 -13.29 -32.47
C GLN A 50 -0.58 -12.26 -31.96
N GLU A 51 -1.11 -12.43 -30.74
CA GLU A 51 -2.09 -11.54 -30.12
C GLU A 51 -1.52 -10.14 -29.88
N SER A 52 -0.29 -10.07 -29.38
CA SER A 52 0.38 -8.81 -29.04
C SER A 52 1.02 -8.11 -30.25
N GLY A 53 1.22 -8.81 -31.36
CA GLY A 53 1.88 -8.31 -32.56
C GLY A 53 3.39 -8.08 -32.38
N VAL A 54 4.02 -8.63 -31.34
CA VAL A 54 5.45 -8.52 -31.07
C VAL A 54 6.08 -9.90 -30.93
N THR A 55 7.35 -10.03 -31.34
CA THR A 55 8.13 -11.24 -31.05
C THR A 55 8.89 -11.00 -29.73
N LEU A 56 8.82 -11.95 -28.81
CA LEU A 56 9.53 -11.83 -27.53
C LEU A 56 11.05 -11.85 -27.73
N PRO A 57 11.84 -11.07 -26.96
CA PRO A 57 13.30 -11.13 -26.97
C PRO A 57 13.81 -12.55 -26.66
N GLU A 58 14.85 -12.99 -27.38
CA GLU A 58 15.36 -14.37 -27.34
C GLU A 58 15.63 -14.85 -25.91
N GLY A 59 16.35 -14.08 -25.11
CA GLY A 59 16.68 -14.47 -23.73
C GLY A 59 15.46 -14.64 -22.81
N TYR A 60 14.40 -13.84 -23.00
CA TYR A 60 13.16 -13.96 -22.25
C TYR A 60 12.32 -15.14 -22.76
N ARG A 61 12.26 -15.30 -24.08
CA ARG A 61 11.59 -16.45 -24.72
C ARG A 61 12.18 -17.80 -24.30
N ASP A 62 13.51 -17.87 -24.29
CA ASP A 62 14.22 -19.05 -23.82
C ASP A 62 14.00 -19.32 -22.33
N PHE A 63 13.92 -18.28 -21.50
CA PHE A 63 13.57 -18.40 -20.10
C PHE A 63 12.19 -19.04 -19.92
N LEU A 64 11.17 -18.56 -20.62
CA LEU A 64 9.81 -19.09 -20.56
C LEU A 64 9.75 -20.57 -20.97
N LEU A 65 10.49 -20.96 -22.03
CA LEU A 65 10.52 -22.33 -22.55
C LEU A 65 11.32 -23.30 -21.70
N GLN A 66 12.40 -22.86 -21.05
CA GLN A 66 13.40 -23.74 -20.44
C GLN A 66 13.46 -23.64 -18.92
N ALA A 67 13.20 -22.49 -18.34
CA ALA A 67 13.19 -22.27 -16.90
C ALA A 67 11.76 -22.32 -16.34
N GLY A 68 10.89 -21.38 -16.72
CA GLY A 68 9.51 -21.35 -16.26
C GLY A 68 8.73 -20.15 -16.77
N ASP A 69 7.41 -20.25 -16.79
CA ASP A 69 6.49 -19.17 -17.12
C ASP A 69 6.34 -18.22 -15.92
N GLY A 70 7.37 -17.41 -15.66
CA GLY A 70 7.42 -16.54 -14.49
C GLY A 70 7.74 -17.26 -13.19
N GLY A 71 7.27 -16.74 -12.06
CA GLY A 71 7.56 -17.24 -10.72
C GLY A 71 8.72 -16.48 -10.07
N ALA A 72 9.77 -17.18 -9.63
CA ALA A 72 10.89 -16.54 -8.94
C ALA A 72 11.47 -15.33 -9.69
N GLY A 73 11.56 -14.20 -9.02
CA GLY A 73 12.05 -12.92 -9.53
C GLY A 73 12.24 -11.91 -8.40
N PRO A 74 12.76 -10.72 -8.67
CA PRO A 74 12.76 -9.64 -7.69
C PRO A 74 11.34 -9.34 -7.18
N PHE A 75 11.20 -8.57 -6.14
CA PHE A 75 9.92 -8.15 -5.56
C PHE A 75 8.90 -9.30 -5.45
N TYR A 76 7.74 -9.20 -6.07
CA TYR A 76 6.71 -10.24 -6.02
C TYR A 76 6.92 -11.39 -7.00
N GLY A 77 7.99 -11.33 -7.82
CA GLY A 77 8.35 -12.33 -8.80
C GLY A 77 7.85 -12.01 -10.22
N LEU A 78 8.42 -12.74 -11.20
CA LEU A 78 8.08 -12.56 -12.60
C LEU A 78 6.65 -13.00 -12.90
N PHE A 79 5.96 -12.24 -13.74
CA PHE A 79 4.64 -12.57 -14.24
C PHE A 79 4.67 -13.78 -15.18
N SER A 80 3.61 -14.59 -15.13
CA SER A 80 3.31 -15.54 -16.20
C SER A 80 2.83 -14.82 -17.47
N LEU A 81 2.88 -15.48 -18.63
CA LEU A 81 2.33 -14.92 -19.87
C LEU A 81 0.85 -14.54 -19.73
N GLU A 82 0.06 -15.32 -18.97
CA GLU A 82 -1.34 -14.98 -18.67
C GLU A 82 -1.46 -13.65 -17.92
N GLN A 83 -0.60 -13.43 -16.93
CA GLN A 83 -0.57 -12.15 -16.20
C GLN A 83 -0.14 -11.00 -17.11
N VAL A 84 0.88 -11.22 -17.95
CA VAL A 84 1.28 -10.23 -18.95
C VAL A 84 0.15 -9.92 -19.93
N ARG A 85 -0.61 -10.94 -20.38
CA ARG A 85 -1.82 -10.75 -21.21
C ARG A 85 -2.86 -9.84 -20.54
N GLY A 86 -3.02 -9.92 -19.24
CA GLY A 86 -3.88 -9.01 -18.49
C GLY A 86 -3.55 -7.53 -18.70
N TRP A 87 -2.32 -7.24 -19.14
CA TRP A 87 -1.83 -5.90 -19.47
C TRP A 87 -1.82 -5.58 -20.97
N LEU A 88 -2.40 -6.44 -21.84
CA LEU A 88 -2.46 -6.21 -23.30
C LEU A 88 -3.26 -4.95 -23.70
N GLY A 89 -4.08 -4.40 -22.81
CA GLY A 89 -4.64 -3.07 -22.98
C GLY A 89 -3.60 -1.93 -22.94
N TRP A 90 -2.39 -2.23 -22.53
CA TRP A 90 -1.23 -1.37 -22.59
C TRP A 90 -0.75 -1.23 -24.07
N PRO A 91 -0.59 -0.02 -24.58
CA PRO A 91 -0.37 0.20 -26.02
C PRO A 91 1.04 -0.24 -26.42
N LEU A 92 1.14 -1.38 -27.12
CA LEU A 92 2.43 -1.86 -27.65
C LEU A 92 2.79 -1.17 -28.98
N GLU A 93 1.86 -0.98 -29.88
CA GLU A 93 2.01 -0.29 -31.18
C GLU A 93 3.33 -0.65 -31.89
N PRO A 94 3.55 -1.94 -32.24
CA PRO A 94 4.84 -2.44 -32.70
C PRO A 94 5.37 -1.77 -33.98
N GLU A 95 4.47 -1.15 -34.75
CA GLU A 95 4.79 -0.38 -35.97
C GLU A 95 5.39 0.98 -35.68
N LYS A 96 5.30 1.47 -34.43
CA LYS A 96 5.84 2.76 -34.01
C LYS A 96 7.09 2.56 -33.14
N PRO A 97 8.06 3.48 -33.20
CA PRO A 97 9.22 3.39 -32.32
C PRO A 97 8.83 3.55 -30.86
N PRO A 98 9.50 2.87 -29.91
CA PRO A 98 9.28 3.06 -28.49
C PRO A 98 9.68 4.49 -28.07
N VAL A 99 9.02 5.00 -27.04
CA VAL A 99 9.32 6.31 -26.45
C VAL A 99 10.47 6.20 -25.46
N LEU A 100 10.45 5.13 -24.65
CA LEU A 100 11.45 4.90 -23.62
C LEU A 100 12.82 4.57 -24.25
N ARG A 101 13.86 5.17 -23.71
CA ARG A 101 15.25 4.95 -24.14
C ARG A 101 16.22 5.17 -22.98
N PRO A 102 17.39 4.53 -22.97
CA PRO A 102 18.43 4.75 -21.97
C PRO A 102 18.79 6.23 -21.84
N GLY A 103 19.04 6.66 -20.60
CA GLY A 103 19.35 8.05 -20.26
C GLY A 103 18.13 8.93 -19.95
N MET A 104 16.91 8.42 -20.08
CA MET A 104 15.72 9.11 -19.58
C MET A 104 15.56 8.88 -18.08
N SER A 105 15.12 9.91 -17.36
CA SER A 105 14.75 9.85 -15.94
C SER A 105 13.24 9.97 -15.71
N GLU A 106 12.52 10.56 -16.67
CA GLU A 106 11.06 10.75 -16.60
C GLU A 106 10.43 10.52 -17.98
N ALA A 107 9.29 9.82 -18.01
CA ALA A 107 8.58 9.52 -19.24
C ALA A 107 7.56 10.61 -19.62
N LYS A 108 6.86 11.19 -18.66
CA LYS A 108 5.84 12.24 -18.90
C LYS A 108 6.39 13.50 -19.58
N SER A 109 7.65 13.82 -19.34
CA SER A 109 8.32 14.97 -19.94
C SER A 109 8.46 14.89 -21.46
N CYS A 110 8.23 13.71 -22.06
CA CYS A 110 8.35 13.49 -23.51
C CYS A 110 7.17 14.01 -24.32
N GLY A 111 6.07 14.46 -23.69
CA GLY A 111 4.85 14.89 -24.38
C GLY A 111 4.09 13.79 -25.13
N GLU A 112 4.54 12.55 -25.04
CA GLU A 112 3.93 11.39 -25.69
C GLU A 112 2.90 10.73 -24.77
N LYS A 113 1.66 10.59 -25.25
CA LYS A 113 0.59 9.97 -24.46
C LYS A 113 0.79 8.47 -24.22
N ASN A 114 1.43 7.81 -25.17
CA ASN A 114 1.66 6.36 -25.16
C ASN A 114 3.13 6.04 -24.81
N TRP A 115 3.66 6.67 -23.78
CA TRP A 115 5.07 6.51 -23.39
C TRP A 115 5.45 5.07 -23.02
N LYS A 116 4.48 4.24 -22.65
CA LYS A 116 4.66 2.82 -22.35
C LYS A 116 4.79 1.93 -23.60
N ARG A 117 4.55 2.50 -24.78
CA ARG A 117 4.62 1.81 -26.07
C ARG A 117 5.95 1.08 -26.25
N GLY A 118 5.90 -0.16 -26.74
CA GLY A 118 7.06 -0.98 -27.05
C GLY A 118 7.69 -1.71 -25.89
N CYS A 119 7.06 -1.71 -24.70
CA CYS A 119 7.49 -2.53 -23.57
C CYS A 119 6.31 -3.30 -22.96
N ILE A 120 6.57 -4.43 -22.32
CA ILE A 120 5.60 -5.23 -21.57
C ILE A 120 6.00 -5.28 -20.10
N PRO A 121 5.06 -5.19 -19.15
CA PRO A 121 5.36 -5.40 -17.74
C PRO A 121 5.62 -6.88 -17.51
N ILE A 122 6.76 -7.21 -16.91
CA ILE A 122 7.14 -8.58 -16.57
C ILE A 122 7.13 -8.83 -15.07
N GLU A 123 6.93 -7.79 -14.26
CA GLU A 123 6.90 -7.85 -12.82
C GLU A 123 6.24 -6.59 -12.25
N SER A 124 5.56 -6.70 -11.09
CA SER A 124 5.13 -5.57 -10.26
C SER A 124 6.03 -5.44 -9.05
N GLU A 125 6.43 -4.24 -8.76
CA GLU A 125 7.24 -3.92 -7.58
C GLU A 125 6.38 -3.44 -6.39
N GLY A 126 5.06 -3.38 -6.63
CA GLY A 126 4.08 -2.77 -5.73
C GLY A 126 3.81 -1.31 -6.07
N ASP A 127 2.69 -0.80 -5.58
CA ASP A 127 2.21 0.54 -5.86
C ASP A 127 2.16 0.82 -7.38
N THR A 128 2.74 1.91 -7.85
CA THR A 128 2.75 2.30 -9.26
C THR A 128 3.98 1.81 -10.04
N PHE A 129 4.87 1.05 -9.41
CA PHE A 129 6.14 0.63 -10.00
C PHE A 129 6.09 -0.73 -10.68
N PHE A 130 6.68 -0.79 -11.88
CA PHE A 130 6.79 -2.01 -12.69
C PHE A 130 8.19 -2.19 -13.26
N THR A 131 8.62 -3.45 -13.28
CA THR A 131 9.73 -3.89 -14.12
C THR A 131 9.17 -4.29 -15.48
N CYS A 132 9.63 -3.63 -16.54
CA CYS A 132 9.19 -3.87 -17.91
C CYS A 132 10.31 -4.39 -18.78
N LEU A 133 9.94 -5.11 -19.84
CA LEU A 133 10.85 -5.61 -20.89
C LEU A 133 10.56 -4.87 -22.19
N MET A 134 11.60 -4.27 -22.77
CA MET A 134 11.51 -3.67 -24.10
C MET A 134 11.34 -4.77 -25.16
N VAL A 135 10.24 -4.73 -25.92
CA VAL A 135 9.90 -5.73 -26.93
C VAL A 135 10.03 -5.20 -28.37
N THR A 136 10.21 -3.88 -28.53
CA THR A 136 10.43 -3.23 -29.83
C THR A 136 11.62 -2.27 -29.80
N GLY A 137 12.05 -1.80 -30.95
CA GLY A 137 13.11 -0.78 -31.10
C GLY A 137 14.53 -1.29 -30.89
N THR A 138 15.47 -0.36 -30.79
CA THR A 138 16.92 -0.66 -30.68
C THR A 138 17.32 -1.25 -29.34
N ASP A 139 16.54 -0.95 -28.31
CA ASP A 139 16.75 -1.43 -26.93
C ASP A 139 15.94 -2.70 -26.59
N ARG A 140 15.42 -3.37 -27.63
CA ARG A 140 14.69 -4.62 -27.48
C ARG A 140 15.50 -5.66 -26.72
N GLY A 141 14.89 -6.25 -25.69
CA GLY A 141 15.52 -7.22 -24.79
C GLY A 141 16.05 -6.60 -23.49
N ARG A 142 16.16 -5.28 -23.40
CA ARG A 142 16.56 -4.61 -22.16
C ARG A 142 15.40 -4.52 -21.18
N VAL A 143 15.73 -4.57 -19.90
CA VAL A 143 14.83 -4.28 -18.80
C VAL A 143 14.79 -2.78 -18.55
N VAL A 144 13.63 -2.28 -18.13
CA VAL A 144 13.42 -0.89 -17.71
C VAL A 144 12.49 -0.87 -16.49
N TYR A 145 12.88 -0.15 -15.45
CA TYR A 145 12.04 0.15 -14.31
C TYR A 145 11.23 1.42 -14.59
N ILE A 146 9.95 1.38 -14.31
CA ILE A 146 9.07 2.51 -14.57
C ILE A 146 8.12 2.73 -13.39
N ASP A 147 7.83 4.00 -13.11
CA ASP A 147 6.61 4.36 -12.41
C ASP A 147 5.46 4.37 -13.43
N TYR A 148 4.39 3.63 -13.14
CA TYR A 148 3.21 3.52 -14.01
C TYR A 148 2.62 4.90 -14.35
N GLU A 149 2.70 5.85 -13.45
CA GLU A 149 2.28 7.24 -13.66
C GLU A 149 3.28 8.06 -14.49
N GLY A 150 4.45 7.49 -14.82
CA GLY A 150 5.46 8.09 -15.70
C GLY A 150 6.32 9.14 -15.01
N SER A 151 6.36 9.18 -13.68
CA SER A 151 7.19 10.11 -12.93
C SER A 151 8.66 9.69 -12.85
N TRP A 152 8.95 8.42 -13.11
CA TRP A 152 10.30 7.89 -13.04
C TRP A 152 10.54 6.78 -14.07
N VAL A 153 11.76 6.77 -14.66
CA VAL A 153 12.24 5.77 -15.61
C VAL A 153 13.70 5.48 -15.31
N PHE A 154 14.07 4.20 -15.24
CA PHE A 154 15.44 3.79 -15.05
C PHE A 154 15.76 2.56 -15.89
N PHE A 155 16.81 2.65 -16.73
CA PHE A 155 17.35 1.52 -17.48
C PHE A 155 18.52 0.91 -16.70
N PRO A 156 18.40 -0.35 -16.21
CA PRO A 156 19.54 -1.10 -15.68
C PRO A 156 20.73 -1.12 -16.65
N ARG A 157 21.93 -1.30 -16.11
CA ARG A 157 23.17 -1.39 -16.92
C ARG A 157 23.27 -2.69 -17.69
N GLU A 158 22.57 -3.70 -17.25
CA GLU A 158 22.51 -5.01 -17.86
C GLU A 158 21.97 -4.87 -19.30
N PRO A 159 22.65 -5.52 -20.30
CA PRO A 159 22.30 -5.34 -21.70
C PRO A 159 20.97 -6.02 -22.10
N ASP A 160 20.54 -7.02 -21.33
CA ASP A 160 19.37 -7.83 -21.65
C ASP A 160 18.74 -8.45 -20.40
N PHE A 161 17.55 -9.03 -20.59
CA PHE A 161 16.78 -9.72 -19.53
C PHE A 161 17.59 -10.81 -18.83
N LEU A 162 18.31 -11.64 -19.60
CA LEU A 162 19.02 -12.78 -19.03
C LEU A 162 20.17 -12.33 -18.12
N SER A 163 20.92 -11.33 -18.55
CA SER A 163 22.00 -10.73 -17.74
C SER A 163 21.45 -10.10 -16.47
N TRP A 164 20.33 -9.38 -16.57
CA TRP A 164 19.62 -8.78 -15.44
C TRP A 164 19.12 -9.84 -14.45
N TYR A 165 18.47 -10.88 -14.95
CA TYR A 165 17.93 -11.97 -14.12
C TYR A 165 19.03 -12.78 -13.44
N THR A 166 20.11 -13.11 -14.18
CA THR A 166 21.28 -13.81 -13.64
C THR A 166 21.94 -13.03 -12.51
N ARG A 167 22.04 -11.70 -12.69
CA ARG A 167 22.57 -10.82 -11.65
C ARG A 167 21.69 -10.84 -10.39
N TRP A 168 20.37 -10.72 -10.52
CA TRP A 168 19.46 -10.84 -9.39
C TRP A 168 19.69 -12.12 -8.60
N LEU A 169 19.74 -13.26 -9.29
CA LEU A 169 20.01 -14.55 -8.66
C LEU A 169 21.36 -14.56 -7.94
N ARG A 170 22.39 -14.03 -8.55
CA ARG A 170 23.75 -13.98 -7.99
C ARG A 170 23.82 -13.10 -6.76
N ASP A 171 23.23 -11.91 -6.82
CA ASP A 171 23.21 -10.97 -5.69
C ASP A 171 22.39 -11.56 -4.52
N THR A 172 21.25 -12.20 -4.78
CA THR A 172 20.45 -12.93 -3.78
C THR A 172 21.21 -14.12 -3.18
N ALA A 173 21.86 -14.93 -4.03
CA ALA A 173 22.66 -16.08 -3.61
C ALA A 173 23.89 -15.68 -2.76
N ASN A 174 24.36 -14.46 -2.90
CA ASN A 174 25.43 -13.90 -2.08
C ASN A 174 24.91 -13.24 -0.78
N GLY A 175 23.60 -13.23 -0.55
CA GLY A 175 22.99 -12.62 0.63
C GLY A 175 23.05 -11.09 0.65
N TYR A 176 23.16 -10.46 -0.52
CA TYR A 176 23.20 -9.00 -0.59
C TYR A 176 21.87 -8.40 -0.15
N LYS A 177 21.93 -7.17 0.36
CA LYS A 177 20.75 -6.35 0.70
C LYS A 177 20.20 -5.66 -0.55
N ARG A 178 18.99 -5.08 -0.44
CA ARG A 178 18.35 -4.27 -1.51
C ARG A 178 18.10 -5.06 -2.80
N ILE A 179 17.79 -6.33 -2.67
CA ILE A 179 17.64 -7.25 -3.81
C ILE A 179 16.51 -6.86 -4.77
N GLY A 180 15.48 -6.15 -4.33
CA GLY A 180 14.47 -5.60 -5.22
C GLY A 180 15.07 -4.62 -6.23
N TRP A 181 15.69 -3.55 -5.75
CA TRP A 181 16.32 -2.50 -6.56
C TRP A 181 17.79 -2.78 -6.91
N PHE A 182 18.22 -4.04 -6.94
CA PHE A 182 19.61 -4.46 -7.11
C PHE A 182 20.29 -3.80 -8.33
N ALA A 183 19.56 -3.62 -9.41
CA ALA A 183 20.11 -3.12 -10.65
C ALA A 183 20.34 -1.59 -10.67
N THR A 184 19.91 -0.86 -9.63
CA THR A 184 20.30 0.53 -9.42
C THR A 184 21.71 0.65 -8.87
N ASP A 185 22.21 -0.40 -8.19
CA ASP A 185 23.58 -0.48 -7.68
C ASP A 185 24.53 -1.01 -8.77
N LEU A 186 25.84 -0.83 -8.60
CA LEU A 186 26.85 -1.48 -9.44
C LEU A 186 26.91 -2.98 -9.13
N GLU A 187 27.13 -3.79 -10.15
CA GLU A 187 27.49 -5.20 -9.97
C GLU A 187 28.89 -5.32 -9.35
N GLY A 188 29.10 -6.38 -8.58
CA GLY A 188 30.38 -6.73 -7.96
C GLY A 188 30.29 -6.93 -6.46
N ASP A 189 31.30 -7.58 -5.92
CA ASP A 189 31.53 -7.72 -4.49
C ASP A 189 32.22 -6.47 -3.89
N GLU A 190 32.47 -6.52 -2.60
CA GLU A 190 33.11 -5.43 -1.87
C GLU A 190 34.47 -5.02 -2.46
N ALA A 191 35.30 -5.99 -2.84
CA ALA A 191 36.63 -5.72 -3.38
C ALA A 191 36.53 -5.02 -4.75
N GLU A 192 35.62 -5.47 -5.61
CA GLU A 192 35.37 -4.85 -6.91
C GLU A 192 34.79 -3.44 -6.76
N LEU A 193 33.83 -3.22 -5.86
CA LEU A 193 33.26 -1.88 -5.61
C LEU A 193 34.32 -0.91 -5.08
N ARG A 194 35.20 -1.37 -4.18
CA ARG A 194 36.34 -0.59 -3.70
C ARG A 194 37.32 -0.24 -4.82
N ARG A 195 37.64 -1.20 -5.69
CA ARG A 195 38.48 -0.97 -6.86
C ARG A 195 37.85 0.05 -7.81
N ARG A 196 36.54 -0.06 -8.08
CA ARG A 196 35.80 0.89 -8.92
C ARG A 196 35.83 2.29 -8.33
N TYR A 197 35.63 2.45 -7.01
CA TYR A 197 35.77 3.74 -6.34
C TYR A 197 37.18 4.35 -6.55
N GLN A 198 38.22 3.55 -6.41
CA GLN A 198 39.61 4.00 -6.53
C GLN A 198 39.99 4.37 -7.96
N CYS A 199 39.46 3.66 -8.95
CA CYS A 199 39.75 3.85 -10.37
C CYS A 199 38.75 4.80 -11.08
N ALA A 200 37.74 5.29 -10.40
CA ALA A 200 36.73 6.15 -11.00
C ALA A 200 37.32 7.48 -11.49
N GLU A 201 36.95 7.85 -12.69
CA GLU A 201 37.42 9.09 -13.33
C GLU A 201 36.57 10.29 -12.93
N THR A 202 35.28 10.06 -12.64
CA THR A 202 34.33 11.10 -12.26
C THR A 202 33.83 10.98 -10.82
N GLU A 203 33.34 12.06 -10.25
CA GLU A 203 32.70 12.05 -8.93
C GLU A 203 31.40 11.22 -8.92
N GLU A 204 30.67 11.19 -10.02
CA GLU A 204 29.45 10.38 -10.15
C GLU A 204 29.77 8.88 -10.07
N GLU A 205 30.83 8.43 -10.76
CA GLU A 205 31.29 7.04 -10.68
C GLU A 205 31.78 6.68 -9.28
N ARG A 206 32.53 7.57 -8.62
CA ARG A 206 32.96 7.37 -7.21
C ARG A 206 31.78 7.26 -6.30
N TRP A 207 30.81 8.19 -6.42
CA TRP A 207 29.61 8.18 -5.60
C TRP A 207 28.81 6.89 -5.79
N LEU A 208 28.60 6.49 -7.04
CA LEU A 208 27.86 5.29 -7.36
C LEU A 208 28.55 4.02 -6.82
N ALA A 209 29.88 3.92 -6.94
CA ALA A 209 30.62 2.79 -6.38
C ALA A 209 30.51 2.74 -4.84
N LEU A 210 30.59 3.89 -4.19
CA LEU A 210 30.45 4.01 -2.75
C LEU A 210 29.01 3.69 -2.30
N ALA A 211 27.99 4.25 -2.94
CA ALA A 211 26.59 3.99 -2.64
C ALA A 211 26.22 2.51 -2.84
N SER A 212 26.79 1.86 -3.87
CA SER A 212 26.56 0.44 -4.15
C SER A 212 27.12 -0.49 -3.07
N MET A 213 27.99 -0.02 -2.19
CA MET A 213 28.46 -0.82 -1.03
C MET A 213 27.34 -1.10 -0.02
N GLN A 214 26.24 -0.35 -0.05
CA GLN A 214 25.07 -0.59 0.81
C GLN A 214 24.46 -1.98 0.66
N LYS A 215 24.64 -2.62 -0.51
CA LYS A 215 24.15 -3.97 -0.74
C LYS A 215 24.92 -5.06 0.05
N ILE A 216 26.16 -4.78 0.44
CA ILE A 216 27.04 -5.73 1.14
C ILE A 216 26.58 -5.83 2.61
N PRO A 217 26.23 -7.01 3.11
CA PRO A 217 25.71 -7.18 4.48
C PRO A 217 26.70 -6.74 5.57
N GLU A 218 27.95 -7.10 5.41
CA GLU A 218 29.05 -6.79 6.35
C GLU A 218 30.24 -6.27 5.55
N LEU A 219 30.65 -5.05 5.84
CA LEU A 219 31.80 -4.42 5.19
C LEU A 219 33.07 -4.62 6.03
N SER A 220 34.20 -4.77 5.34
CA SER A 220 35.49 -4.81 5.97
C SER A 220 35.86 -3.49 6.63
N PRO A 221 36.77 -3.49 7.64
CA PRO A 221 37.30 -2.26 8.23
C PRO A 221 37.93 -1.31 7.19
N GLU A 222 38.55 -1.87 6.16
CA GLU A 222 39.16 -1.09 5.07
C GLU A 222 38.10 -0.32 4.27
N SER A 223 36.98 -0.93 3.95
CA SER A 223 35.86 -0.26 3.26
C SER A 223 35.17 0.75 4.17
N ALA A 224 34.99 0.44 5.45
CA ALA A 224 34.43 1.38 6.43
C ALA A 224 35.31 2.65 6.55
N GLU A 225 36.63 2.49 6.61
CA GLU A 225 37.55 3.66 6.68
C GLU A 225 37.58 4.45 5.37
N LEU A 226 37.50 3.76 4.22
CA LEU A 226 37.37 4.43 2.93
C LEU A 226 36.09 5.28 2.87
N ILE A 227 34.96 4.74 3.32
CA ILE A 227 33.67 5.45 3.37
C ILE A 227 33.78 6.64 4.34
N ARG A 228 34.34 6.45 5.52
CA ARG A 228 34.54 7.53 6.52
C ARG A 228 35.34 8.69 5.90
N THR A 229 36.45 8.37 5.24
CA THR A 229 37.30 9.37 4.58
C THR A 229 36.55 10.10 3.47
N ALA A 230 35.85 9.35 2.61
CA ALA A 230 35.05 9.91 1.52
C ALA A 230 33.94 10.85 2.05
N MET A 231 33.32 10.52 3.19
CA MET A 231 32.26 11.33 3.79
C MET A 231 32.80 12.56 4.53
N ALA A 232 34.03 12.52 5.06
CA ALA A 232 34.67 13.69 5.63
C ALA A 232 34.85 14.82 4.59
N ASP A 233 35.16 14.46 3.35
CA ASP A 233 35.30 15.40 2.24
C ASP A 233 33.94 15.91 1.71
N ARG A 234 32.84 15.25 2.07
CA ARG A 234 31.47 15.52 1.56
C ARG A 234 30.50 16.03 2.65
N LEU A 235 30.99 16.56 3.73
CA LEU A 235 30.12 17.10 4.80
C LEU A 235 29.12 18.14 4.28
N MET A 236 29.48 18.93 3.27
CA MET A 236 28.67 20.00 2.71
C MET A 236 27.66 19.54 1.63
N MET A 237 27.52 18.23 1.39
CA MET A 237 26.54 17.76 0.42
C MET A 237 25.11 18.16 0.81
N PRO A 238 24.26 18.53 -0.16
CA PRO A 238 22.93 19.07 0.16
C PRO A 238 21.97 18.05 0.77
N ASP A 239 22.12 16.77 0.43
CA ASP A 239 21.28 15.66 0.93
C ASP A 239 22.12 14.39 1.06
N ALA A 240 22.14 13.81 2.24
CA ALA A 240 22.88 12.58 2.52
C ALA A 240 21.95 11.35 2.70
N ARG A 241 20.63 11.51 2.58
CA ARG A 241 19.68 10.39 2.84
C ARG A 241 19.99 9.14 2.02
N GLY A 242 20.43 9.30 0.79
CA GLY A 242 20.82 8.16 -0.07
C GLY A 242 22.02 7.34 0.42
N ILE A 243 22.77 7.80 1.43
CA ILE A 243 23.94 7.11 1.98
C ILE A 243 23.81 6.78 3.47
N LEU A 244 22.82 7.36 4.16
CA LEU A 244 22.68 7.23 5.61
C LEU A 244 22.53 5.78 6.07
N ASP A 245 21.82 4.95 5.33
CA ASP A 245 21.68 3.52 5.64
C ASP A 245 23.05 2.84 5.68
N LEU A 246 23.96 3.20 4.76
CA LEU A 246 25.33 2.70 4.75
C LEU A 246 26.13 3.22 5.95
N LEU A 247 26.02 4.53 6.26
CA LEU A 247 26.73 5.12 7.38
C LEU A 247 26.27 4.51 8.72
N HIS A 248 24.97 4.26 8.84
CA HIS A 248 24.40 3.56 9.99
C HIS A 248 24.90 2.12 10.08
N GLN A 249 24.92 1.40 8.96
CA GLN A 249 25.40 0.01 8.89
C GLN A 249 26.85 -0.12 9.41
N ILE A 250 27.71 0.85 9.15
CA ILE A 250 29.11 0.84 9.61
C ILE A 250 29.34 1.66 10.89
N GLY A 251 28.26 2.16 11.52
CA GLY A 251 28.30 2.83 12.82
C GLY A 251 28.96 4.22 12.83
N ILE A 252 28.91 4.96 11.71
CA ILE A 252 29.45 6.32 11.60
C ILE A 252 28.38 7.38 11.27
N ASP A 253 27.12 7.03 11.22
CA ASP A 253 26.01 7.95 11.01
C ASP A 253 26.00 9.08 12.04
N GLU A 254 26.14 8.76 13.33
CA GLU A 254 26.18 9.74 14.41
C GLU A 254 27.36 10.72 14.24
N TRP A 255 28.56 10.19 14.00
CA TRP A 255 29.74 11.00 13.73
C TRP A 255 29.51 11.96 12.56
N PHE A 256 28.87 11.49 11.49
CA PHE A 256 28.59 12.29 10.30
C PHE A 256 27.57 13.40 10.58
N LEU A 257 26.46 13.06 11.26
CA LEU A 257 25.43 14.01 11.63
C LEU A 257 25.95 15.09 12.58
N GLU A 258 26.77 14.73 13.59
CA GLU A 258 27.37 15.70 14.49
C GLU A 258 28.29 16.69 13.78
N ARG A 259 29.14 16.20 12.87
CA ARG A 259 30.02 17.06 12.06
C ARG A 259 29.24 18.04 11.20
N ARG A 260 28.15 17.60 10.61
CA ARG A 260 27.26 18.47 9.81
C ARG A 260 26.55 19.49 10.70
N TRP A 261 26.12 19.08 11.89
CA TRP A 261 25.51 19.99 12.85
C TRP A 261 26.50 21.09 13.29
N ASP A 262 27.73 20.70 13.66
CA ASP A 262 28.80 21.64 14.03
C ASP A 262 29.18 22.59 12.88
N ALA A 263 29.01 22.15 11.64
CA ALA A 263 29.16 22.97 10.44
C ALA A 263 27.98 23.90 10.14
N GLY A 264 26.92 23.90 10.98
CA GLY A 264 25.76 24.77 10.83
C GLY A 264 24.71 24.26 9.82
N LEU A 265 24.78 22.99 9.40
CA LEU A 265 23.86 22.38 8.44
C LEU A 265 22.59 21.85 9.12
N TYR A 266 21.99 22.65 10.02
CA TYR A 266 20.83 22.24 10.81
C TYR A 266 19.65 21.73 9.98
N PRO A 267 19.23 22.40 8.89
CA PRO A 267 18.11 21.94 8.08
C PRO A 267 18.33 20.56 7.46
N GLN A 268 19.55 20.28 7.00
CA GLN A 268 19.92 18.99 6.41
C GLN A 268 19.89 17.90 7.48
N VAL A 269 20.54 18.16 8.62
CA VAL A 269 20.63 17.19 9.73
C VAL A 269 19.24 16.84 10.27
N VAL A 270 18.33 17.82 10.37
CA VAL A 270 16.95 17.55 10.83
C VAL A 270 16.25 16.58 9.88
N ARG A 271 16.36 16.76 8.56
CA ARG A 271 15.80 15.81 7.57
C ARG A 271 16.44 14.42 7.67
N GLU A 272 17.75 14.39 7.87
CA GLU A 272 18.55 13.18 7.98
C GLU A 272 18.22 12.38 9.24
N VAL A 273 18.07 13.06 10.39
CA VAL A 273 17.64 12.44 11.65
C VAL A 273 16.21 11.90 11.54
N SER A 274 15.28 12.67 10.97
CA SER A 274 13.91 12.22 10.74
C SER A 274 13.88 10.98 9.83
N TYR A 275 14.66 10.98 8.75
CA TYR A 275 14.81 9.84 7.85
C TYR A 275 15.31 8.58 8.57
N LEU A 276 16.41 8.69 9.33
CA LEU A 276 16.97 7.56 10.07
C LEU A 276 16.01 7.05 11.14
N ALA A 277 15.33 7.94 11.84
CA ALA A 277 14.34 7.56 12.84
C ALA A 277 13.19 6.75 12.21
N PHE A 278 12.70 7.19 11.06
CA PHE A 278 11.68 6.46 10.30
C PHE A 278 12.16 5.06 9.87
N ARG A 279 13.42 4.95 9.41
CA ARG A 279 14.03 3.67 9.00
C ARG A 279 14.25 2.69 10.15
N MET A 280 14.41 3.18 11.39
CA MET A 280 14.70 2.40 12.59
C MET A 280 13.45 1.97 13.38
N GLU A 281 12.27 1.98 12.79
CA GLU A 281 11.00 1.60 13.45
C GLU A 281 10.63 2.49 14.66
N LEU A 282 10.05 3.64 14.36
CA LEU A 282 9.48 4.61 15.30
C LEU A 282 8.56 3.98 16.37
N PRO A 283 8.41 4.64 17.55
CA PRO A 283 9.01 5.89 18.05
C PRO A 283 10.24 5.68 18.96
N SER A 284 10.69 4.47 19.16
CA SER A 284 11.75 4.12 20.12
C SER A 284 13.18 4.20 19.55
N ALA A 285 13.36 4.83 18.39
CA ALA A 285 14.66 4.94 17.76
C ALA A 285 15.65 5.73 18.66
N PRO A 286 16.81 5.16 19.02
CA PRO A 286 17.77 5.83 19.91
C PRO A 286 18.25 7.18 19.40
N ILE A 287 18.21 7.41 18.09
CA ILE A 287 18.58 8.67 17.46
C ILE A 287 17.65 9.82 17.89
N ILE A 288 16.34 9.56 18.10
CA ILE A 288 15.40 10.58 18.55
C ILE A 288 15.78 11.09 19.93
N GLU A 289 16.08 10.19 20.89
CA GLU A 289 16.45 10.56 22.26
C GLU A 289 17.72 11.44 22.29
N ARG A 290 18.63 11.25 21.35
CA ARG A 290 19.86 12.06 21.25
C ARG A 290 19.65 13.42 20.58
N TRP A 291 18.72 13.52 19.61
CA TRP A 291 18.63 14.70 18.76
C TRP A 291 17.46 15.63 19.06
N TRP A 292 16.38 15.19 19.70
CA TRP A 292 15.17 16.00 19.93
C TRP A 292 15.47 17.34 20.60
N SER A 293 16.33 17.36 21.62
CA SER A 293 16.64 18.59 22.36
C SER A 293 17.36 19.63 21.49
N ARG A 294 18.31 19.19 20.65
CA ARG A 294 19.01 20.05 19.70
C ARG A 294 18.06 20.60 18.64
N VAL A 295 17.20 19.75 18.11
CA VAL A 295 16.17 20.14 17.13
C VAL A 295 15.20 21.16 17.75
N TYR A 296 14.73 20.91 18.97
CA TYR A 296 13.83 21.82 19.68
C TYR A 296 14.44 23.22 19.87
N GLN A 297 15.71 23.30 20.28
CA GLN A 297 16.42 24.57 20.47
C GLN A 297 16.53 25.38 19.16
N GLN A 298 16.57 24.74 18.03
CA GLN A 298 16.71 25.40 16.73
C GLN A 298 15.37 25.61 16.00
N LEU A 299 14.26 25.03 16.47
CA LEU A 299 13.01 24.90 15.74
C LEU A 299 12.55 26.20 15.05
N PHE A 300 12.46 27.29 15.81
CA PHE A 300 11.99 28.59 15.29
C PHE A 300 13.03 29.34 14.46
N GLN A 301 14.26 28.84 14.37
CA GLN A 301 15.33 29.39 13.52
C GLN A 301 15.50 28.58 12.24
N LEU A 302 14.90 27.38 12.17
CA LEU A 302 14.91 26.55 10.98
C LEU A 302 14.02 27.16 9.89
N PRO A 303 14.37 27.00 8.61
CA PRO A 303 13.48 27.33 7.51
C PRO A 303 12.25 26.40 7.52
N GLN A 304 11.10 26.96 7.12
CA GLN A 304 9.82 26.23 7.23
C GLN A 304 9.78 24.88 6.48
N GLU A 305 10.59 24.72 5.44
CA GLU A 305 10.65 23.50 4.63
C GLU A 305 11.13 22.27 5.40
N VAL A 306 11.65 22.46 6.62
CA VAL A 306 12.07 21.33 7.48
C VAL A 306 11.28 21.22 8.78
N TRP A 307 10.31 22.11 9.00
CA TRP A 307 9.50 22.07 10.24
C TRP A 307 8.73 20.76 10.39
N LEU A 308 8.19 20.22 9.31
CA LEU A 308 7.46 18.94 9.36
C LEU A 308 8.39 17.81 9.84
N SER A 309 9.62 17.74 9.32
CA SER A 309 10.61 16.76 9.79
C SER A 309 11.05 17.01 11.24
N ALA A 310 11.13 18.28 11.66
CA ALA A 310 11.44 18.63 13.05
C ALA A 310 10.29 18.21 13.98
N LEU A 311 9.04 18.48 13.61
CA LEU A 311 7.85 18.10 14.38
C LEU A 311 7.73 16.59 14.55
N ASP A 312 8.08 15.79 13.53
CA ASP A 312 8.16 14.33 13.65
C ASP A 312 9.10 13.93 14.80
N ILE A 313 10.34 14.43 14.78
CA ILE A 313 11.35 14.14 15.82
C ILE A 313 10.84 14.53 17.20
N LEU A 314 10.22 15.72 17.32
CA LEU A 314 9.75 16.25 18.59
C LEU A 314 8.55 15.48 19.12
N ALA A 315 7.58 15.15 18.26
CA ALA A 315 6.42 14.35 18.62
C ALA A 315 6.83 12.93 19.04
N TRP A 316 7.70 12.29 18.27
CA TRP A 316 8.20 10.94 18.59
C TRP A 316 9.05 10.89 19.86
N SER A 317 9.69 11.98 20.23
CA SER A 317 10.42 12.05 21.49
C SER A 317 9.49 11.91 22.72
N GLY A 318 8.23 12.33 22.60
CA GLY A 318 7.28 12.41 23.72
C GLY A 318 7.69 13.43 24.81
N LYS A 319 8.71 14.26 24.56
CA LYS A 319 9.27 15.21 25.54
C LYS A 319 8.73 16.63 25.35
N VAL A 320 8.20 16.93 24.17
CA VAL A 320 7.71 18.27 23.80
C VAL A 320 6.18 18.23 23.76
N ARG A 321 5.55 19.27 24.26
CA ARG A 321 4.09 19.42 24.30
C ARG A 321 3.62 20.28 23.11
N LEU A 322 2.44 20.02 22.61
CA LEU A 322 1.88 20.73 21.47
C LEU A 322 1.83 22.26 21.64
N PRO A 323 1.49 22.85 22.80
CA PRO A 323 1.52 24.30 23.00
C PRO A 323 2.91 24.95 22.77
N GLU A 324 3.98 24.19 22.98
CA GLU A 324 5.35 24.69 22.80
C GLU A 324 5.72 24.90 21.31
N VAL A 325 5.02 24.23 20.40
CA VAL A 325 5.28 24.27 18.96
C VAL A 325 4.11 24.83 18.14
N SER A 326 2.93 24.97 18.72
CA SER A 326 1.72 25.45 18.03
C SER A 326 1.87 26.86 17.45
N GLY A 327 2.77 27.68 17.97
CA GLY A 327 3.11 28.99 17.43
C GLY A 327 3.66 28.96 15.99
N LEU A 328 4.13 27.80 15.52
CA LEU A 328 4.51 27.61 14.10
C LEU A 328 3.34 27.89 13.14
N LEU A 329 2.11 27.66 13.59
CA LEU A 329 0.92 27.90 12.77
C LEU A 329 0.79 29.37 12.33
N GLU A 330 1.19 30.31 13.17
CA GLU A 330 1.14 31.74 12.87
C GLU A 330 2.28 32.18 11.93
N LEU A 331 3.36 31.40 11.86
CA LEU A 331 4.56 31.70 11.09
C LEU A 331 4.61 30.94 9.75
N ALA A 332 3.90 29.82 9.65
CA ALA A 332 3.92 28.97 8.47
C ALA A 332 3.11 29.56 7.31
N GLU A 333 3.55 29.27 6.09
CA GLU A 333 2.89 29.67 4.85
C GLU A 333 2.72 28.46 3.90
N GLY A 334 1.72 28.57 3.01
CA GLY A 334 1.48 27.60 1.94
C GLY A 334 1.34 26.16 2.45
N TYR A 335 1.90 25.21 1.70
CA TYR A 335 1.80 23.77 1.98
C TYR A 335 2.20 23.40 3.43
N VAL A 336 3.25 24.00 3.97
CA VAL A 336 3.69 23.68 5.35
C VAL A 336 2.59 24.00 6.35
N ARG A 337 1.96 25.17 6.23
CA ARG A 337 0.84 25.59 7.08
C ARG A 337 -0.34 24.63 6.97
N ASP A 338 -0.65 24.19 5.77
CA ASP A 338 -1.77 23.30 5.49
C ASP A 338 -1.58 21.91 6.10
N GLU A 339 -0.35 21.44 6.21
CA GLU A 339 -0.02 20.13 6.79
C GLU A 339 0.14 20.14 8.32
N LEU A 340 0.40 21.30 8.95
CA LEU A 340 0.65 21.38 10.41
C LEU A 340 -0.40 20.64 11.26
N PRO A 341 -1.73 20.73 11.00
CA PRO A 341 -2.72 20.01 11.81
C PRO A 341 -2.48 18.50 11.85
N ARG A 342 -2.03 17.90 10.73
CA ARG A 342 -1.72 16.47 10.66
C ARG A 342 -0.54 16.09 11.54
N TYR A 343 0.47 16.96 11.64
CA TYR A 343 1.65 16.75 12.47
C TYR A 343 1.35 17.03 13.94
N PHE A 344 0.54 18.04 14.25
CA PHE A 344 0.15 18.36 15.62
C PHE A 344 -0.60 17.22 16.31
N ARG A 345 -1.39 16.44 15.58
CA ARG A 345 -2.12 15.29 16.14
C ARG A 345 -1.23 14.20 16.74
N VAL A 346 0.03 14.13 16.33
CA VAL A 346 0.98 13.08 16.77
C VAL A 346 1.58 13.41 18.15
N PHE A 347 1.45 14.64 18.61
CA PHE A 347 1.94 15.05 19.93
C PHE A 347 1.14 14.36 21.04
N PRO A 348 1.82 13.97 22.14
CA PRO A 348 1.21 13.15 23.20
C PRO A 348 0.03 13.82 23.91
N ASP A 349 -0.06 15.15 23.86
CA ASP A 349 -1.11 15.95 24.48
C ASP A 349 -2.08 16.61 23.47
N ALA A 350 -2.08 16.14 22.22
CA ALA A 350 -2.95 16.70 21.17
C ALA A 350 -4.44 16.65 21.55
N GLU A 351 -4.87 15.57 22.21
CA GLU A 351 -6.26 15.39 22.67
C GLU A 351 -6.63 16.37 23.82
N GLU A 352 -5.66 16.94 24.52
CA GLU A 352 -5.88 17.92 25.59
C GLU A 352 -6.03 19.35 25.04
N GLN A 353 -5.58 19.61 23.79
CA GLN A 353 -5.49 20.94 23.18
C GLN A 353 -6.75 21.31 22.37
N ILE A 354 -7.92 21.07 22.92
CA ILE A 354 -9.21 21.26 22.22
C ILE A 354 -9.40 22.69 21.71
N ASP A 355 -8.95 23.69 22.47
CA ASP A 355 -9.09 25.10 22.07
C ASP A 355 -8.27 25.44 20.81
N LEU A 356 -7.12 24.78 20.59
CA LEU A 356 -6.36 24.89 19.35
C LEU A 356 -7.16 24.31 18.17
N TRP A 357 -7.76 23.15 18.34
CA TRP A 357 -8.55 22.51 17.30
C TRP A 357 -9.83 23.28 16.99
N LEU A 358 -10.49 23.86 18.00
CA LEU A 358 -11.63 24.75 17.81
C LEU A 358 -11.23 25.99 17.00
N LYS A 359 -10.09 26.61 17.31
CA LYS A 359 -9.57 27.76 16.53
C LYS A 359 -9.33 27.37 15.08
N LEU A 360 -8.67 26.24 14.82
CA LEU A 360 -8.40 25.73 13.47
C LEU A 360 -9.67 25.42 12.67
N LEU A 361 -10.72 24.98 13.33
CA LEU A 361 -12.01 24.69 12.71
C LEU A 361 -12.83 25.97 12.41
N GLN A 362 -12.78 26.93 13.30
CA GLN A 362 -13.59 28.17 13.20
C GLN A 362 -12.93 29.26 12.34
N GLU A 363 -11.60 29.28 12.31
CA GLU A 363 -10.80 30.29 11.59
C GLU A 363 -9.81 29.63 10.62
N PRO A 364 -10.26 28.79 9.68
CA PRO A 364 -9.34 28.15 8.76
C PRO A 364 -8.80 29.18 7.77
N VAL A 365 -7.49 29.11 7.53
CA VAL A 365 -6.82 30.06 6.62
C VAL A 365 -7.02 29.68 5.17
N THR A 366 -7.04 28.37 4.89
CA THR A 366 -7.25 27.83 3.55
C THR A 366 -8.20 26.62 3.61
N SER A 367 -8.72 26.20 2.45
CA SER A 367 -9.50 24.96 2.32
C SER A 367 -8.65 23.74 2.67
N GLU A 368 -7.35 23.77 2.35
CA GLU A 368 -6.40 22.70 2.63
C GLU A 368 -6.11 22.58 4.13
N THR A 369 -5.92 23.70 4.84
CA THR A 369 -5.79 23.73 6.31
C THR A 369 -7.06 23.15 6.96
N MET A 370 -8.25 23.52 6.45
CA MET A 370 -9.52 22.95 6.92
C MET A 370 -9.56 21.44 6.70
N ASN A 371 -9.20 20.95 5.52
CA ASN A 371 -9.21 19.51 5.23
C ASN A 371 -8.25 18.74 6.14
N SER A 372 -7.06 19.27 6.38
CA SER A 372 -6.09 18.67 7.29
C SER A 372 -6.59 18.65 8.75
N THR A 373 -7.31 19.69 9.17
CA THR A 373 -7.96 19.74 10.49
C THR A 373 -9.08 18.70 10.59
N LEU A 374 -9.97 18.63 9.59
CA LEU A 374 -11.08 17.68 9.56
C LEU A 374 -10.64 16.21 9.72
N ILE A 375 -9.50 15.83 9.11
CA ILE A 375 -8.95 14.46 9.22
C ILE A 375 -8.58 14.11 10.68
N VAL A 376 -8.29 15.11 11.52
CA VAL A 376 -7.85 14.91 12.90
C VAL A 376 -9.03 14.81 13.86
N LEU A 377 -10.14 15.52 13.61
CA LEU A 377 -11.25 15.66 14.55
C LEU A 377 -11.83 14.34 15.10
N PRO A 378 -12.02 13.29 14.28
CA PRO A 378 -12.60 12.03 14.79
C PRO A 378 -11.78 11.36 15.88
N ILE A 379 -10.48 11.68 15.99
CA ILE A 379 -9.58 11.11 16.97
C ILE A 379 -9.73 11.80 18.33
N LEU A 380 -10.10 13.08 18.31
CA LEU A 380 -10.03 13.97 19.48
C LEU A 380 -11.19 13.81 20.46
N ARG A 381 -12.32 13.22 20.07
CA ARG A 381 -13.48 12.81 20.89
C ARG A 381 -13.96 13.85 21.89
N ASP A 382 -14.14 15.11 21.46
CA ASP A 382 -14.66 16.20 22.31
C ASP A 382 -15.98 16.76 21.77
N GLU A 383 -17.01 16.88 22.65
CA GLU A 383 -18.34 17.37 22.28
C GLU A 383 -18.32 18.81 21.74
N ARG A 384 -17.40 19.65 22.19
CA ARG A 384 -17.26 21.03 21.70
C ARG A 384 -16.85 21.06 20.23
N LEU A 385 -15.97 20.12 19.82
CA LEU A 385 -15.57 19.96 18.42
C LEU A 385 -16.72 19.43 17.57
N LEU A 386 -17.50 18.49 18.10
CA LEU A 386 -18.71 17.99 17.42
C LEU A 386 -19.69 19.15 17.15
N HIS A 387 -20.03 19.94 18.18
CA HIS A 387 -20.94 21.08 18.03
C HIS A 387 -20.39 22.16 17.09
N ALA A 388 -19.09 22.44 17.13
CA ALA A 388 -18.46 23.39 16.23
C ALA A 388 -18.50 22.89 14.78
N LEU A 389 -18.30 21.59 14.55
CA LEU A 389 -18.40 20.98 13.22
C LEU A 389 -19.85 20.95 12.72
N GLN A 390 -20.84 20.69 13.58
CA GLN A 390 -22.26 20.78 13.24
C GLN A 390 -22.61 22.21 12.74
N ALA A 391 -22.20 23.24 13.50
CA ALA A 391 -22.42 24.62 13.10
C ALA A 391 -21.72 24.97 11.77
N LEU A 392 -20.50 24.47 11.57
CA LEU A 392 -19.75 24.66 10.31
C LEU A 392 -20.50 24.02 9.12
N VAL A 393 -20.99 22.80 9.29
CA VAL A 393 -21.72 22.08 8.21
C VAL A 393 -23.05 22.75 7.90
N GLU A 394 -23.75 23.32 8.88
CA GLU A 394 -24.97 24.09 8.66
C GLU A 394 -24.71 25.34 7.84
N GLU A 395 -23.57 26.02 8.06
CA GLU A 395 -23.22 27.25 7.37
C GLU A 395 -22.54 26.99 6.01
N TYR A 396 -21.61 26.02 5.97
CA TYR A 396 -20.79 25.68 4.79
C TYR A 396 -20.70 24.16 4.59
N PRO A 397 -21.72 23.51 4.01
CA PRO A 397 -21.74 22.06 3.83
C PRO A 397 -20.71 21.62 2.78
N SER A 398 -19.48 21.33 3.23
CA SER A 398 -18.50 20.65 2.39
C SER A 398 -18.62 19.13 2.55
N LYS A 399 -18.29 18.37 1.49
CA LYS A 399 -18.32 16.91 1.52
C LYS A 399 -17.47 16.32 2.65
N ALA A 400 -16.27 16.85 2.82
CA ALA A 400 -15.35 16.42 3.86
C ALA A 400 -15.91 16.70 5.25
N ALA A 401 -16.46 17.89 5.51
CA ALA A 401 -17.04 18.25 6.80
C ALA A 401 -18.27 17.38 7.15
N VAL A 402 -19.15 17.14 6.17
CA VAL A 402 -20.33 16.26 6.35
C VAL A 402 -19.90 14.83 6.67
N ALA A 403 -18.91 14.28 5.97
CA ALA A 403 -18.41 12.94 6.22
C ALA A 403 -17.83 12.80 7.62
N VAL A 404 -16.98 13.76 8.03
CA VAL A 404 -16.37 13.76 9.37
C VAL A 404 -17.42 13.97 10.47
N LEU A 405 -18.42 14.84 10.23
CA LEU A 405 -19.54 15.03 11.16
C LEU A 405 -20.29 13.72 11.38
N THR A 406 -20.62 13.02 10.31
CA THR A 406 -21.32 11.72 10.38
C THR A 406 -20.52 10.69 11.19
N GLU A 407 -19.20 10.65 11.00
CA GLU A 407 -18.30 9.78 11.78
C GLU A 407 -18.32 10.15 13.26
N MET A 408 -18.15 11.44 13.59
CA MET A 408 -18.14 11.90 14.98
C MET A 408 -19.47 11.67 15.68
N GLU A 409 -20.61 11.95 15.03
CA GLU A 409 -21.94 11.68 15.58
C GLU A 409 -22.16 10.19 15.85
N HIS A 410 -21.72 9.33 14.96
CA HIS A 410 -21.81 7.88 15.14
C HIS A 410 -20.96 7.41 16.34
N GLU A 411 -19.75 7.92 16.51
CA GLU A 411 -18.90 7.60 17.65
C GLU A 411 -19.46 8.10 18.99
N PHE A 412 -20.03 9.31 19.01
CA PHE A 412 -20.64 9.88 20.22
C PHE A 412 -21.95 9.18 20.61
N LEU A 413 -22.77 8.77 19.65
CA LEU A 413 -24.04 8.09 19.91
C LEU A 413 -23.89 6.61 20.30
N ASN A 414 -22.74 5.99 20.04
CA ASN A 414 -22.44 4.60 20.33
C ASN A 414 -21.17 4.41 21.19
N PRO A 415 -21.16 4.83 22.46
CA PRO A 415 -19.99 4.72 23.33
C PRO A 415 -19.53 3.29 23.64
N LYS A 416 -20.23 2.27 23.15
CA LYS A 416 -19.94 0.84 23.38
C LYS A 416 -18.95 0.22 22.40
N TRP A 417 -18.39 1.01 21.46
CA TRP A 417 -17.44 0.49 20.47
C TRP A 417 -16.03 1.07 20.67
N PRO A 418 -15.29 0.69 21.74
CA PRO A 418 -13.90 1.02 21.84
C PRO A 418 -13.13 0.18 20.79
N GLY A 419 -12.69 0.79 19.71
CA GLY A 419 -11.76 0.19 18.79
C GLY A 419 -12.34 -0.31 17.47
N ILE A 420 -13.48 0.20 17.00
CA ILE A 420 -13.89 -0.01 15.61
C ILE A 420 -12.85 0.69 14.72
N PRO A 421 -12.28 -0.01 13.72
CA PRO A 421 -11.50 0.64 12.67
C PRO A 421 -12.39 1.71 12.03
N ARG A 422 -11.80 2.84 11.64
CA ARG A 422 -12.50 3.86 10.85
C ARG A 422 -13.24 3.21 9.70
N PRO A 423 -14.44 3.68 9.33
CA PRO A 423 -15.12 3.22 8.14
C PRO A 423 -14.14 3.19 6.96
N TYR A 424 -14.20 2.12 6.18
CA TYR A 424 -13.25 1.86 5.10
C TYR A 424 -13.08 3.07 4.16
N TRP A 425 -14.18 3.74 3.77
CA TRP A 425 -14.13 4.92 2.90
C TRP A 425 -13.41 6.14 3.50
N LEU A 426 -13.26 6.22 4.83
CA LEU A 426 -12.48 7.26 5.50
C LEU A 426 -10.98 6.92 5.56
N GLN A 427 -10.65 5.63 5.38
CA GLN A 427 -9.27 5.17 5.26
C GLN A 427 -8.76 5.26 3.82
N LEU A 428 -9.67 5.37 2.83
CA LEU A 428 -9.31 5.51 1.43
C LEU A 428 -8.63 6.85 1.19
N ASP A 429 -7.59 6.84 0.38
CA ASP A 429 -7.01 8.07 -0.13
C ASP A 429 -7.94 8.75 -1.16
N PHE A 430 -7.56 9.95 -1.57
CA PHE A 430 -8.34 10.73 -2.53
C PHE A 430 -8.62 9.97 -3.85
N TRP A 431 -7.61 9.23 -4.34
CA TRP A 431 -7.71 8.49 -5.61
C TRP A 431 -8.62 7.28 -5.48
N GLN A 432 -8.48 6.53 -4.39
CA GLN A 432 -9.35 5.38 -4.09
C GLN A 432 -10.82 5.79 -3.94
N LYS A 433 -11.07 6.97 -3.33
CA LYS A 433 -12.42 7.55 -3.23
C LYS A 433 -12.98 7.95 -4.59
N ALA A 434 -12.15 8.58 -5.44
CA ALA A 434 -12.55 8.98 -6.78
C ALA A 434 -12.87 7.78 -7.67
N ASP A 435 -12.05 6.73 -7.63
CA ASP A 435 -12.26 5.48 -8.39
C ASP A 435 -13.55 4.76 -7.98
N LEU A 436 -13.92 4.84 -6.70
CA LEU A 436 -15.16 4.28 -6.18
C LEU A 436 -16.38 5.20 -6.38
N GLY A 437 -16.21 6.37 -6.97
CA GLY A 437 -17.29 7.35 -7.17
C GLY A 437 -17.88 7.91 -5.87
N ILE A 438 -17.14 7.83 -4.75
CA ILE A 438 -17.56 8.33 -3.43
C ILE A 438 -17.60 9.86 -3.38
N ASP A 439 -17.02 10.54 -4.38
CA ASP A 439 -16.99 12.02 -4.51
C ASP A 439 -18.30 12.66 -4.96
N ARG A 440 -19.37 11.90 -5.07
CA ARG A 440 -20.66 12.46 -5.48
C ARG A 440 -21.60 12.52 -4.29
N ASP A 441 -22.20 13.67 -4.07
CA ASP A 441 -23.15 13.87 -2.98
C ASP A 441 -24.29 12.87 -3.07
N PRO A 442 -24.63 12.15 -1.96
CA PRO A 442 -25.90 11.47 -1.90
C PRO A 442 -27.01 12.51 -2.07
N PRO A 443 -28.15 12.17 -2.71
CA PRO A 443 -29.29 13.08 -2.77
C PRO A 443 -29.69 13.47 -1.33
N PRO A 444 -30.12 14.70 -1.07
CA PRO A 444 -30.42 15.21 0.28
C PRO A 444 -31.34 14.33 1.10
N ASP A 445 -32.22 13.59 0.43
CA ASP A 445 -33.16 12.61 1.01
C ASP A 445 -32.84 11.15 0.61
N GLY A 446 -31.66 10.91 0.00
CA GLY A 446 -31.30 9.61 -0.55
C GLY A 446 -30.62 8.69 0.45
N ILE A 447 -30.76 7.39 0.23
CA ILE A 447 -30.08 6.36 1.01
C ILE A 447 -28.68 6.16 0.40
N ALA A 448 -27.66 6.48 1.18
CA ALA A 448 -26.29 6.08 0.85
C ALA A 448 -26.16 4.57 1.07
N LEU A 449 -25.75 3.83 0.03
CA LEU A 449 -25.41 2.42 0.16
C LEU A 449 -23.91 2.28 0.38
N HIS A 450 -23.53 1.40 1.31
CA HIS A 450 -22.16 0.97 1.37
C HIS A 450 -21.77 0.40 -0.01
N PRO A 451 -20.60 0.76 -0.57
CA PRO A 451 -20.21 0.34 -1.92
C PRO A 451 -20.34 -1.15 -2.17
N PHE A 452 -20.01 -2.02 -1.20
CA PHE A 452 -20.16 -3.47 -1.33
C PHE A 452 -21.63 -3.91 -1.46
N ILE A 453 -22.55 -3.25 -0.76
CA ILE A 453 -23.99 -3.49 -0.92
C ILE A 453 -24.44 -2.95 -2.29
N ALA A 454 -23.94 -1.80 -2.70
CA ALA A 454 -24.23 -1.21 -3.99
C ALA A 454 -23.84 -2.16 -5.14
N LEU A 455 -22.67 -2.80 -5.09
CA LEU A 455 -22.25 -3.81 -6.08
C LEU A 455 -23.22 -4.99 -6.16
N GLY A 456 -23.68 -5.52 -5.03
CA GLY A 456 -24.69 -6.58 -5.00
C GLY A 456 -26.03 -6.15 -5.61
N VAL A 457 -26.36 -4.85 -5.50
CA VAL A 457 -27.57 -4.27 -6.10
C VAL A 457 -27.36 -4.00 -7.60
N GLU A 458 -26.19 -3.56 -8.02
CA GLU A 458 -25.81 -3.35 -9.42
C GLU A 458 -25.92 -4.63 -10.25
N GLU A 459 -25.48 -5.77 -9.73
CA GLU A 459 -25.63 -7.05 -10.40
C GLU A 459 -27.10 -7.37 -10.72
N ILE A 460 -28.04 -6.89 -9.88
CA ILE A 460 -29.47 -7.13 -10.06
C ILE A 460 -30.07 -6.25 -11.15
N PHE A 461 -29.63 -5.00 -11.26
CA PHE A 461 -30.23 -4.02 -12.17
C PHE A 461 -29.41 -3.78 -13.44
N HIS A 462 -28.24 -4.42 -13.60
CA HIS A 462 -27.36 -4.32 -14.77
C HIS A 462 -26.98 -2.89 -15.18
N HIS A 463 -26.99 -1.94 -14.25
CA HIS A 463 -26.50 -0.61 -14.47
C HIS A 463 -25.69 -0.12 -13.27
N VAL A 464 -24.67 0.67 -13.55
CA VAL A 464 -23.89 1.36 -12.50
C VAL A 464 -24.73 2.55 -12.01
N PRO A 465 -25.26 2.50 -10.79
CA PRO A 465 -26.00 3.63 -10.27
C PRO A 465 -25.02 4.79 -10.05
N SER A 466 -25.36 5.96 -10.51
CA SER A 466 -24.66 7.15 -10.05
C SER A 466 -24.94 7.31 -8.55
N THR A 467 -23.98 7.77 -7.77
CA THR A 467 -24.16 8.10 -6.35
C THR A 467 -25.24 9.15 -6.11
N ALA A 468 -25.70 9.83 -7.16
CA ALA A 468 -26.86 10.70 -7.16
C ALA A 468 -28.20 9.96 -7.33
N HIS A 469 -28.19 8.62 -7.39
CA HIS A 469 -29.41 7.83 -7.61
C HIS A 469 -30.17 7.65 -6.28
N ASP A 470 -31.47 7.90 -6.32
CA ASP A 470 -32.38 7.60 -5.20
C ASP A 470 -32.65 6.10 -5.13
N TRP A 471 -31.93 5.41 -4.27
CA TRP A 471 -32.05 3.98 -4.04
C TRP A 471 -33.36 3.55 -3.39
N SER A 472 -34.16 4.46 -2.85
CA SER A 472 -35.36 4.14 -2.07
C SER A 472 -36.32 3.24 -2.82
N ARG A 473 -36.54 3.53 -4.12
CA ARG A 473 -37.44 2.72 -4.97
C ARG A 473 -36.84 1.40 -5.39
N ASP A 474 -35.54 1.35 -5.58
CA ASP A 474 -34.84 0.14 -6.03
C ASP A 474 -34.70 -0.88 -4.90
N LEU A 475 -34.45 -0.42 -3.67
CA LEU A 475 -34.39 -1.29 -2.48
C LEU A 475 -35.72 -2.03 -2.25
N GLU A 476 -36.86 -1.39 -2.50
CA GLU A 476 -38.17 -2.04 -2.39
C GLU A 476 -38.39 -3.16 -3.43
N ARG A 477 -37.68 -3.11 -4.56
CA ARG A 477 -37.81 -4.10 -5.64
C ARG A 477 -36.90 -5.31 -5.47
N ILE A 478 -35.91 -5.25 -4.56
CA ILE A 478 -34.93 -6.31 -4.35
C ILE A 478 -35.61 -7.52 -3.70
N LYS A 479 -35.53 -8.65 -4.40
CA LYS A 479 -36.00 -9.97 -3.91
C LYS A 479 -34.84 -10.87 -3.49
N THR A 480 -33.69 -10.69 -4.11
CA THR A 480 -32.46 -11.45 -3.84
C THR A 480 -31.32 -10.46 -3.72
N LEU A 481 -30.60 -10.52 -2.60
CA LEU A 481 -29.34 -9.80 -2.41
C LEU A 481 -28.22 -10.83 -2.26
N LYS A 482 -27.17 -10.68 -3.07
CA LYS A 482 -26.00 -11.55 -3.07
C LYS A 482 -24.75 -10.73 -2.78
N LEU A 483 -24.13 -10.99 -1.63
CA LEU A 483 -22.91 -10.35 -1.16
C LEU A 483 -21.81 -11.43 -1.05
N VAL A 484 -21.14 -11.70 -2.16
CA VAL A 484 -20.09 -12.71 -2.26
C VAL A 484 -18.87 -12.05 -2.89
N PRO A 485 -17.68 -12.14 -2.27
CA PRO A 485 -16.47 -11.61 -2.87
C PRO A 485 -16.21 -12.26 -4.22
N THR A 486 -15.99 -11.46 -5.23
CA THR A 486 -15.48 -11.90 -6.54
C THR A 486 -14.03 -11.48 -6.66
N GLU A 487 -13.26 -12.12 -7.56
CA GLU A 487 -11.88 -11.68 -7.81
C GLU A 487 -11.80 -10.20 -8.19
N LYS A 488 -12.80 -9.71 -8.93
CA LYS A 488 -12.91 -8.30 -9.31
C LYS A 488 -13.09 -7.43 -8.05
N ASN A 489 -14.05 -7.76 -7.20
CA ASN A 489 -14.34 -7.00 -5.97
C ASN A 489 -13.15 -7.00 -5.01
N ILE A 490 -12.43 -8.12 -4.90
CA ILE A 490 -11.24 -8.23 -4.05
C ILE A 490 -10.11 -7.35 -4.56
N ARG A 491 -9.90 -7.28 -5.88
CA ARG A 491 -8.85 -6.43 -6.48
C ARG A 491 -9.18 -4.94 -6.41
N GLU A 492 -10.45 -4.59 -6.69
CA GLU A 492 -10.89 -3.19 -6.71
C GLU A 492 -10.97 -2.57 -5.31
N TRP A 493 -11.04 -3.39 -4.25
CA TRP A 493 -11.37 -2.93 -2.90
C TRP A 493 -10.23 -3.09 -1.90
N ASN A 494 -9.03 -3.51 -2.31
CA ASN A 494 -7.90 -3.75 -1.39
C ASN A 494 -8.34 -4.46 -0.11
N VAL A 495 -9.08 -5.55 -0.25
CA VAL A 495 -9.68 -6.25 0.88
C VAL A 495 -8.61 -6.91 1.72
N SER A 496 -8.52 -6.55 2.98
CA SER A 496 -7.65 -7.23 3.94
C SER A 496 -8.24 -8.59 4.31
N ILE A 497 -7.42 -9.63 4.22
CA ILE A 497 -7.77 -10.97 4.70
C ILE A 497 -7.51 -11.01 6.20
N LEU A 498 -8.56 -11.24 6.99
CA LEU A 498 -8.41 -11.53 8.42
C LEU A 498 -7.89 -12.95 8.57
N LYS A 499 -6.59 -13.11 8.81
CA LYS A 499 -6.04 -14.40 9.22
C LYS A 499 -6.45 -14.73 10.66
N SER A 500 -6.55 -16.05 10.96
CA SER A 500 -6.81 -16.55 12.31
C SER A 500 -5.85 -15.97 13.38
N ASP A 501 -4.66 -15.56 12.97
CA ASP A 501 -3.67 -14.89 13.82
C ASP A 501 -4.08 -13.47 14.25
N LEU A 502 -4.94 -12.79 13.50
CA LEU A 502 -5.50 -11.48 13.90
C LEU A 502 -6.58 -11.62 14.99
N ARG A 503 -7.27 -12.77 15.07
CA ARG A 503 -8.16 -13.05 16.20
C ARG A 503 -7.38 -13.13 17.52
N LYS A 504 -6.17 -13.73 17.49
CA LYS A 504 -5.27 -13.82 18.65
C LYS A 504 -4.60 -12.48 18.98
N SER A 505 -4.33 -11.62 18.00
CA SER A 505 -3.73 -10.31 18.24
C SER A 505 -4.73 -9.27 18.78
N LYS A 506 -6.03 -9.42 18.51
CA LYS A 506 -7.08 -8.61 19.19
C LYS A 506 -7.11 -8.86 20.70
N GLU A 507 -6.81 -10.08 21.14
CA GLU A 507 -6.68 -10.41 22.56
C GLU A 507 -5.41 -9.83 23.21
N ASN A 508 -4.37 -9.53 22.42
CA ASN A 508 -3.05 -9.08 22.89
C ASN A 508 -2.67 -7.64 22.53
N GLY A 509 -3.59 -6.83 22.02
CA GLY A 509 -3.39 -5.38 21.82
C GLY A 509 -2.41 -4.95 20.72
N SER A 510 -1.90 -5.86 19.90
CA SER A 510 -0.92 -5.54 18.82
C SER A 510 -1.60 -5.51 17.44
N ARG A 511 -1.55 -4.36 16.77
CA ARG A 511 -2.02 -4.20 15.38
C ARG A 511 -0.86 -4.43 14.39
N LYS A 512 -0.85 -5.57 13.72
CA LYS A 512 -0.10 -5.75 12.46
C LYS A 512 -1.11 -6.19 11.40
N VAL A 513 -1.44 -5.30 10.49
CA VAL A 513 -2.21 -5.64 9.28
C VAL A 513 -1.19 -6.13 8.25
N ILE A 514 -1.27 -7.40 7.90
CA ILE A 514 -0.47 -7.98 6.82
C ILE A 514 -1.38 -8.02 5.59
N MET A 515 -1.12 -7.16 4.60
CA MET A 515 -1.74 -7.27 3.28
C MET A 515 -1.05 -8.39 2.51
N GLU A 516 -1.80 -9.40 2.10
CA GLU A 516 -1.35 -10.41 1.15
C GLU A 516 -2.12 -10.27 -0.15
N SER A 517 -1.41 -10.37 -1.27
CA SER A 517 -2.00 -10.43 -2.61
C SER A 517 -2.97 -11.61 -2.71
N PRO A 518 -4.13 -11.47 -3.38
CA PRO A 518 -5.10 -12.55 -3.48
C PRO A 518 -4.50 -13.72 -4.27
N CYS A 519 -4.27 -14.84 -3.58
CA CYS A 519 -3.92 -16.11 -4.22
C CYS A 519 -5.16 -16.74 -4.90
N LYS A 520 -4.94 -17.54 -5.95
CA LYS A 520 -5.96 -18.23 -6.73
C LYS A 520 -6.87 -19.20 -5.94
N GLU A 521 -6.53 -19.53 -4.72
CA GLU A 521 -7.36 -20.32 -3.81
C GLU A 521 -7.99 -19.38 -2.78
N PHE A 522 -9.31 -19.42 -2.64
CA PHE A 522 -10.01 -18.67 -1.62
C PHE A 522 -9.42 -19.02 -0.26
N PRO A 523 -9.05 -18.01 0.56
CA PRO A 523 -8.52 -18.30 1.88
C PRO A 523 -9.55 -19.08 2.72
N PRO A 524 -9.12 -19.94 3.61
CA PRO A 524 -10.03 -20.66 4.50
C PRO A 524 -10.80 -19.72 5.43
N ASP A 525 -10.31 -18.50 5.67
CA ASP A 525 -10.94 -17.50 6.50
C ASP A 525 -11.76 -16.49 5.66
N PRO A 526 -12.93 -16.02 6.17
CA PRO A 526 -13.77 -15.07 5.48
C PRO A 526 -13.08 -13.70 5.34
N TYR A 527 -13.37 -12.99 4.26
CA TYR A 527 -12.88 -11.63 4.03
C TYR A 527 -13.52 -10.64 4.97
N TYR A 528 -12.77 -9.67 5.42
CA TYR A 528 -13.27 -8.53 6.18
C TYR A 528 -13.48 -7.34 5.24
N PHE A 529 -14.73 -6.98 5.05
CA PHE A 529 -15.14 -5.72 4.47
C PHE A 529 -15.60 -4.84 5.63
N ASP A 530 -15.14 -3.60 5.70
CA ASP A 530 -15.48 -2.65 6.75
C ASP A 530 -16.94 -2.16 6.60
N LEU A 531 -17.86 -3.11 6.61
CA LEU A 531 -19.29 -2.90 6.44
C LEU A 531 -19.99 -3.01 7.80
N HIS A 532 -20.19 -1.87 8.44
CA HIS A 532 -20.87 -1.77 9.75
C HIS A 532 -22.33 -1.39 9.61
N ASP A 533 -22.72 -0.70 8.54
CA ASP A 533 -24.10 -0.25 8.33
C ASP A 533 -24.89 -1.23 7.46
N TRP A 534 -25.72 -2.03 8.10
CA TRP A 534 -26.67 -2.94 7.48
C TRP A 534 -28.09 -2.36 7.36
N SER A 535 -28.26 -1.05 7.61
CA SER A 535 -29.57 -0.37 7.59
C SER A 535 -30.25 -0.46 6.23
N ALA A 536 -29.46 -0.49 5.12
CA ALA A 536 -29.98 -0.67 3.77
C ALA A 536 -30.78 -1.99 3.62
N ILE A 537 -30.35 -3.08 4.25
CA ILE A 537 -31.08 -4.36 4.20
C ILE A 537 -32.45 -4.25 4.91
N ARG A 538 -32.54 -3.47 5.97
CA ARG A 538 -33.83 -3.19 6.66
C ARG A 538 -34.85 -2.51 5.76
N ARG A 539 -34.40 -1.84 4.70
CA ARG A 539 -35.21 -1.14 3.71
C ARG A 539 -35.55 -1.98 2.48
N MET A 540 -35.30 -3.28 2.53
CA MET A 540 -35.62 -4.24 1.47
C MET A 540 -36.80 -5.13 1.90
N PRO A 541 -38.05 -4.61 1.96
CA PRO A 541 -39.18 -5.33 2.53
C PRO A 541 -39.57 -6.57 1.73
N ASN A 542 -39.18 -6.65 0.45
CA ASN A 542 -39.48 -7.75 -0.45
C ASN A 542 -38.34 -8.78 -0.58
N LEU A 543 -37.29 -8.66 0.25
CA LEU A 543 -36.15 -9.56 0.23
C LEU A 543 -36.58 -10.96 0.67
N THR A 544 -36.44 -11.93 -0.24
CA THR A 544 -36.78 -13.34 -0.02
C THR A 544 -35.55 -14.25 0.00
N ALA A 545 -34.45 -13.83 -0.61
CA ALA A 545 -33.19 -14.54 -0.56
C ALA A 545 -32.05 -13.58 -0.19
N LEU A 546 -31.28 -13.94 0.83
CA LEU A 546 -30.11 -13.22 1.28
C LEU A 546 -28.92 -14.18 1.28
N ILE A 547 -27.90 -13.85 0.52
CA ILE A 547 -26.68 -14.64 0.36
C ILE A 547 -25.51 -13.77 0.76
N ILE A 548 -24.90 -14.08 1.88
CA ILE A 548 -23.69 -13.43 2.43
C ILE A 548 -22.67 -14.56 2.63
N GLU A 549 -21.68 -14.63 1.75
CA GLU A 549 -20.70 -15.72 1.78
C GLU A 549 -19.29 -15.18 1.77
N GLN A 550 -18.40 -15.86 2.50
CA GLN A 550 -16.96 -15.57 2.55
C GLN A 550 -16.59 -14.18 3.08
N ILE A 551 -17.46 -13.56 3.90
CA ILE A 551 -17.21 -12.26 4.53
C ILE A 551 -17.46 -12.29 6.02
N CYS A 552 -16.70 -11.45 6.75
CA CYS A 552 -16.96 -11.17 8.15
C CYS A 552 -18.05 -10.09 8.29
N VAL A 553 -18.98 -10.31 9.18
CA VAL A 553 -20.05 -9.39 9.54
C VAL A 553 -19.91 -9.05 11.02
N ASP A 554 -19.84 -7.77 11.36
CA ASP A 554 -19.62 -7.37 12.77
C ASP A 554 -20.82 -7.66 13.67
N ASP A 555 -22.03 -7.48 13.14
CA ASP A 555 -23.26 -7.74 13.88
C ASP A 555 -24.36 -8.30 12.97
N PHE A 556 -24.77 -9.53 13.24
CA PHE A 556 -25.87 -10.19 12.53
C PHE A 556 -27.27 -9.81 13.06
N SER A 557 -27.39 -8.85 13.97
CA SER A 557 -28.71 -8.43 14.53
C SER A 557 -29.67 -7.89 13.46
N PHE A 558 -29.16 -7.40 12.32
CA PHE A 558 -29.99 -6.97 11.20
C PHE A 558 -30.87 -8.09 10.64
N LEU A 559 -30.49 -9.37 10.81
CA LEU A 559 -31.31 -10.52 10.41
C LEU A 559 -32.72 -10.47 11.04
N ALA A 560 -32.83 -9.91 12.23
CA ALA A 560 -34.14 -9.74 12.89
C ALA A 560 -35.12 -8.88 12.08
N SER A 561 -34.62 -8.05 11.15
CA SER A 561 -35.46 -7.24 10.25
C SER A 561 -35.86 -7.97 8.97
N CYS A 562 -35.22 -9.09 8.65
CA CYS A 562 -35.40 -9.84 7.40
C CYS A 562 -36.59 -10.78 7.40
N LYS A 563 -37.78 -10.28 7.77
CA LYS A 563 -38.99 -11.10 8.06
C LYS A 563 -39.52 -11.89 6.85
N ASN A 564 -39.14 -11.53 5.64
CA ASN A 564 -39.60 -12.16 4.42
C ASN A 564 -38.58 -13.11 3.79
N VAL A 565 -37.37 -13.23 4.37
CA VAL A 565 -36.33 -14.12 3.88
C VAL A 565 -36.79 -15.58 4.02
N GLN A 566 -36.71 -16.29 2.90
CA GLN A 566 -36.98 -17.71 2.76
C GLN A 566 -35.71 -18.53 2.53
N LYS A 567 -34.72 -17.93 1.88
CA LYS A 567 -33.42 -18.54 1.63
C LYS A 567 -32.33 -17.66 2.22
N LEU A 568 -31.52 -18.23 3.12
CA LEU A 568 -30.36 -17.57 3.73
C LEU A 568 -29.11 -18.39 3.45
N SER A 569 -28.04 -17.76 3.01
CA SER A 569 -26.70 -18.37 3.01
C SER A 569 -25.77 -17.48 3.81
N LEU A 570 -25.09 -18.07 4.78
CA LEU A 570 -24.04 -17.45 5.61
C LEU A 570 -22.74 -18.25 5.51
N ARG A 571 -22.58 -19.00 4.42
CA ARG A 571 -21.47 -19.91 4.22
C ARG A 571 -20.13 -19.20 4.34
N ASN A 572 -19.22 -19.81 5.13
CA ASN A 572 -17.88 -19.28 5.36
C ASN A 572 -17.89 -17.80 5.82
N THR A 573 -18.72 -17.52 6.83
CA THR A 573 -18.75 -16.23 7.52
C THR A 573 -18.35 -16.42 8.99
N ASN A 574 -18.25 -15.32 9.74
CA ASN A 574 -18.07 -15.37 11.20
C ASN A 574 -19.41 -15.50 11.96
N PHE A 575 -20.46 -15.98 11.32
CA PHE A 575 -21.73 -16.28 12.00
C PHE A 575 -21.53 -17.39 13.03
N THR A 576 -22.07 -17.19 14.25
CA THR A 576 -21.92 -18.14 15.34
C THR A 576 -23.24 -18.49 16.03
N ASP A 577 -24.09 -17.51 16.33
CA ASP A 577 -25.26 -17.67 17.20
C ASP A 577 -26.51 -18.09 16.43
N CYS A 578 -26.80 -19.39 16.42
CA CYS A 578 -27.97 -19.95 15.73
C CYS A 578 -29.33 -19.42 16.25
N ARG A 579 -29.40 -18.85 17.45
CA ARG A 579 -30.67 -18.28 17.99
C ARG A 579 -31.20 -17.12 17.15
N LEU A 580 -30.33 -16.43 16.41
CA LEU A 580 -30.74 -15.36 15.50
C LEU A 580 -31.63 -15.85 14.36
N LEU A 581 -31.55 -17.14 14.00
CA LEU A 581 -32.36 -17.74 12.94
C LEU A 581 -33.83 -17.88 13.33
N LEU A 582 -34.13 -17.99 14.62
CA LEU A 582 -35.51 -18.02 15.14
C LEU A 582 -36.29 -16.73 14.83
N GLY A 583 -35.56 -15.65 14.56
CA GLY A 583 -36.13 -14.37 14.15
C GLY A 583 -36.66 -14.33 12.72
N LEU A 584 -36.48 -15.40 11.90
CA LEU A 584 -36.82 -15.49 10.48
C LEU A 584 -38.04 -16.38 10.22
N PRO A 585 -39.28 -15.87 10.37
CA PRO A 585 -40.48 -16.71 10.42
C PRO A 585 -40.85 -17.39 9.09
N LYS A 586 -40.23 -16.98 7.97
CA LYS A 586 -40.48 -17.53 6.63
C LYS A 586 -39.30 -18.34 6.06
N LEU A 587 -38.29 -18.59 6.90
CA LEU A 587 -37.11 -19.33 6.47
C LEU A 587 -37.47 -20.74 6.00
N LYS A 588 -36.96 -21.15 4.84
CA LYS A 588 -37.14 -22.49 4.24
C LYS A 588 -35.83 -23.22 4.07
N SER A 589 -34.75 -22.48 3.86
CA SER A 589 -33.41 -23.07 3.74
C SER A 589 -32.35 -22.12 4.29
N VAL A 590 -31.37 -22.70 4.97
CA VAL A 590 -30.18 -21.98 5.45
C VAL A 590 -28.92 -22.79 5.18
N ASP A 591 -27.89 -22.12 4.63
CA ASP A 591 -26.57 -22.70 4.43
C ASP A 591 -25.60 -22.05 5.44
N LEU A 592 -25.06 -22.87 6.36
CA LEU A 592 -24.16 -22.48 7.43
C LEU A 592 -22.80 -23.18 7.31
N ARG A 593 -22.52 -23.80 6.17
CA ARG A 593 -21.27 -24.54 5.97
C ARG A 593 -20.05 -23.66 6.23
N VAL A 594 -19.05 -24.24 6.89
CA VAL A 594 -17.78 -23.56 7.24
C VAL A 594 -18.00 -22.40 8.23
N CYS A 595 -19.06 -22.41 9.05
CA CYS A 595 -19.26 -21.51 10.17
C CYS A 595 -18.93 -22.19 11.49
N HIS A 596 -18.47 -21.42 12.48
CA HIS A 596 -18.23 -21.91 13.85
C HIS A 596 -19.48 -21.64 14.72
N LEU A 597 -20.40 -22.59 14.75
CA LEU A 597 -21.72 -22.41 15.33
C LEU A 597 -21.75 -22.61 16.85
N THR A 598 -22.60 -21.81 17.51
CA THR A 598 -23.02 -21.95 18.91
C THR A 598 -24.52 -22.04 18.97
N HIS A 599 -25.07 -22.61 20.05
CA HIS A 599 -26.52 -22.79 20.25
C HIS A 599 -27.18 -23.58 19.10
N THR A 600 -26.51 -24.64 18.66
CA THR A 600 -26.97 -25.48 17.54
C THR A 600 -28.24 -26.28 17.89
N GLU A 601 -28.58 -26.43 19.18
CA GLU A 601 -29.79 -27.04 19.65
C GLU A 601 -31.06 -26.39 19.08
N VAL A 602 -31.02 -25.08 18.80
CA VAL A 602 -32.19 -24.36 18.23
C VAL A 602 -32.44 -24.70 16.75
N LEU A 603 -31.51 -25.36 16.08
CA LEU A 603 -31.72 -25.81 14.68
C LEU A 603 -32.79 -26.90 14.59
N GLU A 604 -32.97 -27.67 15.66
CA GLU A 604 -34.05 -28.68 15.78
C GLU A 604 -35.45 -28.03 15.86
N ASP A 605 -35.52 -26.79 16.34
CA ASP A 605 -36.75 -26.01 16.45
C ASP A 605 -37.19 -25.39 15.10
N LEU A 606 -36.31 -25.38 14.09
CA LEU A 606 -36.59 -24.86 12.76
C LEU A 606 -37.36 -25.88 11.93
N GLN A 607 -38.63 -26.13 12.30
CA GLN A 607 -39.45 -27.12 11.60
C GLN A 607 -39.67 -26.79 10.12
N GLY A 608 -39.33 -27.72 9.24
CA GLY A 608 -39.52 -27.60 7.80
C GLY A 608 -38.46 -26.73 7.09
N VAL A 609 -37.37 -26.34 7.79
CA VAL A 609 -36.22 -25.63 7.21
C VAL A 609 -35.15 -26.63 6.83
N SER A 610 -34.65 -26.55 5.59
CA SER A 610 -33.47 -27.29 5.16
C SER A 610 -32.20 -26.59 5.70
N VAL A 611 -31.40 -27.29 6.48
CA VAL A 611 -30.16 -26.75 7.09
C VAL A 611 -28.97 -27.51 6.49
N ASP A 612 -28.06 -26.78 5.84
CA ASP A 612 -26.77 -27.26 5.34
C ASP A 612 -25.66 -26.82 6.31
N LEU A 613 -24.97 -27.78 6.94
CA LEU A 613 -23.91 -27.55 7.95
C LEU A 613 -22.52 -27.91 7.42
#